data_35b4d06ee1381f81fa56ad070a007096
#
_entry.id   35b4d06ee1381f81fa56ad070a007096
#
_cell.length_a   1.000
_cell.length_b   1.000
_cell.length_c   1.000
_cell.angle_alpha   90.00
_cell.angle_beta   90.00
_cell.angle_gamma   90.00
#
_symmetry.space_group_name_H-M   'P 1'
#
loop_
_entity.id
_entity.type
_entity.pdbx_description
1 polymer ?
#
loop_
_entity_poly.entity_id
_entity_poly.type
_entity_poly.pdbx_seq_one_letter_code
_entity_poly.pdbx_strand_id
1 'polypeptide(L)'
;MTTRRITRTIALFVLLLTAAVIGGSFYMLGFSLRPEETMRAKNATAYEYMYAEYPFLRPWTDSLERAGALRDTVIVDPQGVRLHAFYAAAPEPTDRTAVIVHGYTDCAVRMLMIGYLYNCLLYTSPSPRD
;
A
#
# COMPACT_ATOMS: atom_id res chain seq x y z
N MET A 1 -4.26 32.71 -49.26
CA MET A 1 -5.28 31.76 -48.68
C MET A 1 -4.68 30.59 -47.87
N THR A 2 -3.42 30.28 -48.02
CA THR A 2 -2.74 29.11 -47.40
C THR A 2 -2.46 29.28 -45.90
N THR A 3 -2.00 30.47 -45.47
CA THR A 3 -1.59 30.72 -44.07
C THR A 3 -2.72 30.55 -43.06
N ARG A 4 -3.92 31.06 -43.36
CA ARG A 4 -5.10 30.88 -42.47
C ARG A 4 -5.55 29.41 -42.30
N ARG A 5 -5.37 28.58 -43.32
CA ARG A 5 -5.66 27.14 -43.24
C ARG A 5 -4.64 26.45 -42.35
N ILE A 6 -3.36 26.74 -42.51
CA ILE A 6 -2.29 26.18 -41.71
C ILE A 6 -2.50 26.56 -40.22
N THR A 7 -2.77 27.82 -39.92
CA THR A 7 -3.00 28.24 -38.53
C THR A 7 -4.23 27.55 -37.92
N ARG A 8 -5.32 27.35 -38.67
CA ARG A 8 -6.50 26.61 -38.19
C ARG A 8 -6.18 25.13 -37.92
N THR A 9 -5.40 24.50 -38.81
CA THR A 9 -5.00 23.10 -38.64
C THR A 9 -4.11 22.93 -37.41
N ILE A 10 -3.15 23.84 -37.22
CA ILE A 10 -2.28 23.82 -36.02
C ILE A 10 -3.11 24.05 -34.75
N ALA A 11 -4.02 25.03 -34.75
CA ALA A 11 -4.90 25.29 -33.61
C ALA A 11 -5.77 24.09 -33.26
N LEU A 12 -6.33 23.41 -34.27
CA LEU A 12 -7.13 22.19 -34.08
C LEU A 12 -6.31 21.06 -33.50
N PHE A 13 -5.09 20.87 -34.02
CA PHE A 13 -4.16 19.84 -33.52
C PHE A 13 -3.79 20.09 -32.07
N VAL A 14 -3.46 21.33 -31.68
CA VAL A 14 -3.16 21.72 -30.31
C VAL A 14 -4.36 21.49 -29.39
N LEU A 15 -5.55 21.85 -29.86
CA LEU A 15 -6.79 21.64 -29.10
C LEU A 15 -7.04 20.14 -28.84
N LEU A 16 -6.91 19.30 -29.87
CA LEU A 16 -7.08 17.86 -29.75
C LEU A 16 -6.01 17.23 -28.81
N LEU A 17 -4.76 17.67 -28.92
CA LEU A 17 -3.68 17.22 -28.04
C LEU A 17 -3.99 17.58 -26.58
N THR A 18 -4.39 18.82 -26.33
CA THR A 18 -4.77 19.28 -24.99
C THR A 18 -5.96 18.49 -24.43
N ALA A 19 -6.97 18.25 -25.23
CA ALA A 19 -8.12 17.43 -24.84
C ALA A 19 -7.72 15.98 -24.52
N ALA A 20 -6.81 15.39 -25.30
CA ALA A 20 -6.30 14.06 -25.07
C ALA A 20 -5.49 13.97 -23.76
N VAL A 21 -4.65 14.97 -23.48
CA VAL A 21 -3.87 15.04 -22.22
C VAL A 21 -4.80 15.18 -21.02
N ILE A 22 -5.77 16.08 -21.08
CA ILE A 22 -6.74 16.28 -20.00
C ILE A 22 -7.57 14.99 -19.78
N GLY A 23 -8.12 14.41 -20.84
CA GLY A 23 -8.90 13.17 -20.76
C GLY A 23 -8.09 12.00 -20.24
N GLY A 24 -6.84 11.85 -20.70
CA GLY A 24 -5.90 10.85 -20.21
C GLY A 24 -5.57 11.03 -18.73
N SER A 25 -5.38 12.26 -18.28
CA SER A 25 -5.12 12.58 -16.87
C SER A 25 -6.30 12.20 -15.97
N PHE A 26 -7.52 12.53 -16.37
CA PHE A 26 -8.73 12.12 -15.62
C PHE A 26 -8.94 10.62 -15.62
N TYR A 27 -8.66 9.94 -16.74
CA TYR A 27 -8.73 8.50 -16.82
C TYR A 27 -7.73 7.83 -15.87
N MET A 28 -6.46 8.28 -15.89
CA MET A 28 -5.40 7.78 -15.01
C MET A 28 -5.69 8.04 -13.53
N LEU A 29 -6.21 9.23 -13.21
CA LEU A 29 -6.63 9.56 -11.86
C LEU A 29 -7.76 8.62 -11.39
N GLY A 30 -8.80 8.43 -12.21
CA GLY A 30 -9.89 7.51 -11.90
C GLY A 30 -9.43 6.06 -11.76
N PHE A 31 -8.49 5.62 -12.59
CA PHE A 31 -7.89 4.28 -12.50
C PHE A 31 -7.07 4.10 -11.21
N SER A 32 -6.25 5.10 -10.87
CA SER A 32 -5.40 5.06 -9.67
C SER A 32 -6.18 5.12 -8.36
N LEU A 33 -7.36 5.77 -8.37
CA LEU A 33 -8.20 5.95 -7.17
C LEU A 33 -9.28 4.87 -7.01
N ARG A 34 -9.30 3.83 -7.86
CA ARG A 34 -10.20 2.69 -7.69
C ARG A 34 -9.53 1.56 -6.90
N PRO A 35 -9.68 1.52 -5.57
CA PRO A 35 -8.90 0.61 -4.73
C PRO A 35 -9.44 -0.83 -4.72
N GLU A 36 -10.74 -1.06 -4.94
CA GLU A 36 -11.38 -2.32 -4.54
C GLU A 36 -10.98 -3.55 -5.37
N GLU A 37 -10.92 -3.46 -6.69
CA GLU A 37 -10.62 -4.64 -7.51
C GLU A 37 -9.13 -4.95 -7.56
N THR A 38 -8.31 -3.91 -7.64
CA THR A 38 -6.84 -4.05 -7.76
C THR A 38 -6.20 -4.52 -6.45
N MET A 39 -6.76 -4.12 -5.30
CA MET A 39 -6.18 -4.45 -4.00
C MET A 39 -6.48 -5.88 -3.54
N ARG A 40 -7.68 -6.41 -3.79
CA ARG A 40 -8.01 -7.82 -3.45
C ARG A 40 -7.15 -8.79 -4.25
N ALA A 41 -6.99 -8.56 -5.55
CA ALA A 41 -6.12 -9.38 -6.38
C ALA A 41 -4.65 -9.27 -5.96
N LYS A 42 -4.17 -8.07 -5.63
CA LYS A 42 -2.81 -7.84 -5.11
C LYS A 42 -2.57 -8.51 -3.77
N ASN A 43 -3.52 -8.48 -2.85
CA ASN A 43 -3.37 -9.11 -1.54
C ASN A 43 -3.32 -10.65 -1.65
N ALA A 44 -4.12 -11.25 -2.53
CA ALA A 44 -4.09 -12.71 -2.73
C ALA A 44 -2.71 -13.20 -3.22
N THR A 45 -2.10 -12.48 -4.17
CA THR A 45 -0.77 -12.82 -4.69
C THR A 45 0.38 -12.28 -3.81
N ALA A 46 0.15 -11.26 -3.00
CA ALA A 46 1.19 -10.63 -2.19
C ALA A 46 1.77 -11.57 -1.13
N TYR A 47 0.98 -12.45 -0.53
CA TYR A 47 1.46 -13.47 0.39
C TYR A 47 2.36 -14.48 -0.31
N GLU A 48 1.99 -14.93 -1.50
CA GLU A 48 2.80 -15.88 -2.28
C GLU A 48 4.16 -15.27 -2.64
N TYR A 49 4.17 -14.03 -3.13
CA TYR A 49 5.41 -13.33 -3.45
C TYR A 49 6.26 -13.09 -2.20
N MET A 50 5.65 -12.66 -1.10
CA MET A 50 6.36 -12.41 0.14
C MET A 50 7.01 -13.69 0.68
N TYR A 51 6.30 -14.81 0.67
CA TYR A 51 6.84 -16.07 1.16
C TYR A 51 7.85 -16.70 0.21
N ALA A 52 7.75 -16.45 -1.09
CA ALA A 52 8.77 -16.87 -2.06
C ALA A 52 10.08 -16.11 -1.86
N GLU A 53 10.00 -14.82 -1.59
CA GLU A 53 11.17 -13.94 -1.38
C GLU A 53 11.74 -14.09 0.03
N TYR A 54 10.87 -14.25 1.04
CA TYR A 54 11.22 -14.34 2.46
C TYR A 54 10.58 -15.59 3.13
N PRO A 55 11.07 -16.81 2.85
CA PRO A 55 10.46 -18.05 3.34
C PRO A 55 10.35 -18.15 4.87
N PHE A 56 11.25 -17.47 5.59
CA PHE A 56 11.27 -17.43 7.06
C PHE A 56 10.08 -16.68 7.68
N LEU A 57 9.36 -15.89 6.89
CA LEU A 57 8.18 -15.17 7.38
C LEU A 57 6.97 -16.09 7.58
N ARG A 58 6.86 -17.17 6.81
CA ARG A 58 5.72 -18.10 6.91
C ARG A 58 5.57 -18.69 8.32
N PRO A 59 6.58 -19.32 8.94
CA PRO A 59 6.42 -19.84 10.29
C PRO A 59 6.13 -18.76 11.34
N TRP A 60 6.62 -17.55 11.13
CA TRP A 60 6.33 -16.42 12.02
C TRP A 60 4.88 -15.96 11.90
N THR A 61 4.38 -15.70 10.69
CA THR A 61 2.97 -15.32 10.47
C THR A 61 2.03 -16.42 10.96
N ASP A 62 2.30 -17.69 10.64
CA ASP A 62 1.52 -18.84 11.10
C ASP A 62 1.48 -18.93 12.64
N SER A 63 2.56 -18.58 13.32
CA SER A 63 2.62 -18.56 14.79
C SER A 63 1.77 -17.43 15.37
N LEU A 64 1.83 -16.23 14.79
CA LEU A 64 1.03 -15.09 15.23
C LEU A 64 -0.46 -15.29 14.95
N GLU A 65 -0.82 -15.88 13.82
CA GLU A 65 -2.21 -16.19 13.48
C GLU A 65 -2.80 -17.22 14.47
N ARG A 66 -2.07 -18.30 14.75
CA ARG A 66 -2.48 -19.31 15.75
C ARG A 66 -2.64 -18.73 17.15
N ALA A 67 -1.82 -17.78 17.51
CA ALA A 67 -1.90 -17.07 18.79
C ALA A 67 -3.00 -15.97 18.80
N GLY A 68 -3.66 -15.69 17.65
CA GLY A 68 -4.56 -14.54 17.51
C GLY A 68 -3.87 -13.19 17.66
N ALA A 69 -2.54 -13.19 17.50
CA ALA A 69 -1.68 -12.02 17.63
C ALA A 69 -1.56 -11.21 16.34
N LEU A 70 -1.79 -11.83 15.18
CA LEU A 70 -1.93 -11.14 13.90
C LEU A 70 -3.41 -11.02 13.56
N ARG A 71 -3.88 -9.80 13.40
CA ARG A 71 -5.30 -9.52 13.13
C ARG A 71 -5.42 -8.58 11.93
N ASP A 72 -6.28 -8.96 11.02
CA ASP A 72 -6.81 -8.09 10.00
C ASP A 72 -7.84 -7.15 10.65
N THR A 73 -7.69 -5.85 10.48
CA THR A 73 -8.52 -4.84 11.13
C THR A 73 -8.87 -3.69 10.18
N VAL A 74 -9.93 -3.00 10.49
CA VAL A 74 -10.35 -1.80 9.77
C VAL A 74 -10.37 -0.63 10.75
N ILE A 75 -9.56 0.36 10.44
CA ILE A 75 -9.53 1.64 11.16
C ILE A 75 -10.46 2.60 10.41
N VAL A 76 -11.36 3.25 11.13
CA VAL A 76 -12.26 4.26 10.56
C VAL A 76 -11.76 5.62 10.99
N ASP A 77 -11.46 6.48 10.02
CA ASP A 77 -11.03 7.84 10.31
C ASP A 77 -12.22 8.74 10.75
N PRO A 78 -11.95 9.95 11.26
CA PRO A 78 -13.01 10.88 11.65
C PRO A 78 -13.96 11.29 10.51
N GLN A 79 -13.53 11.14 9.25
CA GLN A 79 -14.33 11.42 8.06
C GLN A 79 -15.15 10.22 7.60
N GLY A 80 -15.04 9.07 8.28
CA GLY A 80 -15.73 7.83 7.96
C GLY A 80 -15.03 6.98 6.89
N VAL A 81 -13.81 7.32 6.50
CA VAL A 81 -13.02 6.51 5.55
C VAL A 81 -12.51 5.25 6.25
N ARG A 82 -12.71 4.11 5.62
CA ARG A 82 -12.28 2.81 6.14
C ARG A 82 -10.89 2.48 5.63
N LEU A 83 -9.94 2.38 6.54
CA LEU A 83 -8.56 2.02 6.27
C LEU A 83 -8.32 0.58 6.72
N HIS A 84 -7.89 -0.26 5.79
CA HIS A 84 -7.47 -1.63 6.09
C HIS A 84 -6.08 -1.63 6.72
N ALA A 85 -5.90 -2.39 7.81
CA ALA A 85 -4.63 -2.50 8.51
C ALA A 85 -4.42 -3.90 9.08
N PHE A 86 -3.16 -4.31 9.23
CA PHE A 86 -2.78 -5.45 10.05
C PHE A 86 -2.30 -4.95 11.42
N TYR A 87 -2.82 -5.57 12.45
CA TYR A 87 -2.31 -5.42 13.81
C TYR A 87 -1.55 -6.68 14.20
N ALA A 88 -0.27 -6.53 14.53
CA ALA A 88 0.54 -7.59 15.09
C ALA A 88 0.85 -7.26 16.55
N ALA A 89 0.36 -8.10 17.45
CA ALA A 89 0.64 -7.95 18.87
C ALA A 89 2.11 -8.27 19.15
N ALA A 90 2.66 -7.56 20.11
CA ALA A 90 3.97 -7.83 20.64
C ALA A 90 4.00 -9.18 21.38
N PRO A 91 5.10 -9.96 21.32
CA PRO A 91 5.26 -11.20 22.10
C PRO A 91 5.19 -10.96 23.61
N GLU A 92 5.68 -9.81 24.07
CA GLU A 92 5.66 -9.39 25.46
C GLU A 92 4.93 -8.06 25.64
N PRO A 93 4.33 -7.79 26.81
CA PRO A 93 3.69 -6.52 27.09
C PRO A 93 4.66 -5.35 26.90
N THR A 94 4.26 -4.34 26.13
CA THR A 94 5.07 -3.15 25.85
C THR A 94 4.17 -1.93 25.69
N ASP A 95 4.70 -0.77 26.04
CA ASP A 95 4.11 0.56 25.79
C ASP A 95 4.52 1.14 24.42
N ARG A 96 5.33 0.41 23.67
CA ARG A 96 5.83 0.85 22.35
C ARG A 96 4.95 0.33 21.24
N THR A 97 4.65 1.20 20.28
CA THR A 97 3.91 0.87 19.08
C THR A 97 4.67 1.37 17.86
N ALA A 98 4.86 0.50 16.88
CA ALA A 98 5.38 0.87 15.57
C ALA A 98 4.22 0.94 14.57
N VAL A 99 4.13 2.03 13.82
CA VAL A 99 3.18 2.20 12.71
C VAL A 99 3.96 2.15 11.41
N ILE A 100 3.61 1.17 10.57
CA ILE A 100 4.27 0.95 9.28
C ILE A 100 3.24 1.23 8.18
N VAL A 101 3.58 2.14 7.28
CA VAL A 101 2.70 2.55 6.17
C VAL A 101 3.37 2.21 4.85
N HIS A 102 2.63 1.55 3.97
CA HIS A 102 3.12 1.22 2.64
C HIS A 102 3.06 2.41 1.69
N GLY A 103 3.87 2.36 0.63
CA GLY A 103 3.89 3.37 -0.42
C GLY A 103 2.71 3.24 -1.40
N TYR A 104 2.62 4.17 -2.36
CA TYR A 104 1.51 4.32 -3.31
C TYR A 104 1.13 3.05 -4.09
N THR A 105 2.08 2.24 -4.49
CA THR A 105 1.82 1.03 -5.32
C THR A 105 1.97 -0.27 -4.53
N ASP A 106 2.15 -0.20 -3.24
CA ASP A 106 2.39 -1.35 -2.37
C ASP A 106 1.14 -1.74 -1.57
N CYS A 107 1.24 -2.76 -0.73
CA CYS A 107 0.14 -3.23 0.11
C CYS A 107 0.64 -3.60 1.52
N ALA A 108 -0.29 -3.65 2.46
CA ALA A 108 0.00 -3.93 3.87
C ALA A 108 0.67 -5.30 4.09
N VAL A 109 0.33 -6.31 3.29
CA VAL A 109 0.93 -7.66 3.37
C VAL A 109 2.45 -7.60 3.19
N ARG A 110 2.94 -6.85 2.21
CA ARG A 110 4.38 -6.71 1.95
C ARG A 110 5.14 -6.00 3.07
N MET A 111 4.44 -5.21 3.87
CA MET A 111 5.01 -4.55 5.04
C MET A 111 5.21 -5.49 6.24
N LEU A 112 4.65 -6.70 6.20
CA LEU A 112 4.83 -7.71 7.25
C LEU A 112 6.31 -8.11 7.44
N MET A 113 7.13 -8.01 6.40
CA MET A 113 8.58 -8.21 6.53
C MET A 113 9.22 -7.17 7.45
N ILE A 114 8.83 -5.90 7.32
CA ILE A 114 9.27 -4.84 8.24
C ILE A 114 8.67 -5.07 9.63
N GLY A 115 7.40 -5.49 9.69
CA GLY A 115 6.73 -5.89 10.94
C GLY A 115 7.49 -6.98 11.70
N TYR A 116 8.01 -7.98 10.99
CA TYR A 116 8.86 -9.02 11.56
C TYR A 116 10.11 -8.44 12.22
N LEU A 117 10.82 -7.53 11.54
CA LEU A 117 12.01 -6.89 12.10
C LEU A 117 11.68 -6.14 13.39
N TYR A 118 10.60 -5.37 13.42
CA TYR A 118 10.15 -4.70 14.64
C TYR A 118 9.74 -5.69 15.73
N ASN A 119 9.02 -6.74 15.38
CA ASN A 119 8.55 -7.75 16.32
C ASN A 119 9.71 -8.55 16.93
N CYS A 120 10.78 -8.83 16.17
CA CYS A 120 11.94 -9.57 16.64
C CYS A 120 13.01 -8.66 17.30
N LEU A 121 13.26 -7.46 16.76
CA LEU A 121 14.39 -6.62 17.17
C LEU A 121 14.06 -5.69 18.35
N LEU A 122 12.80 -5.28 18.50
CA LEU A 122 12.43 -4.45 19.66
C LEU A 122 12.50 -5.20 21.00
N TYR A 123 12.62 -6.54 20.95
CA TYR A 123 12.70 -7.39 22.14
C TYR A 123 14.11 -7.88 22.47
N THR A 124 15.07 -7.71 21.57
CA THR A 124 16.45 -8.19 21.79
C THR A 124 17.41 -7.09 22.24
N SER A 125 16.96 -5.85 22.29
CA SER A 125 17.80 -4.74 22.74
C SER A 125 17.41 -4.36 24.17
N PRO A 126 18.22 -4.73 25.20
CA PRO A 126 18.06 -4.11 26.51
C PRO A 126 18.19 -2.59 26.34
N SER A 127 17.27 -1.86 26.94
CA SER A 127 17.33 -0.40 26.94
C SER A 127 18.67 0.05 27.52
N PRO A 128 19.45 0.92 26.86
CA PRO A 128 20.69 1.41 27.44
C PRO A 128 20.45 2.45 28.57
N ARG A 129 19.40 2.27 29.33
CA ARG A 129 19.04 3.12 30.48
C ARG A 129 18.78 2.24 31.68
N ASP A 130 19.83 1.75 32.25
CA ASP A 130 19.96 1.40 33.67
C ASP A 130 21.39 1.66 34.10
#